data_aa4d7674d27898d0f99f8b9c25d3a720
#
_entry.id   aa4d7674d27898d0f99f8b9c25d3a720
#
_cell.length_a   1.000
_cell.length_b   1.000
_cell.length_c   1.000
_cell.angle_alpha   90.00
_cell.angle_beta   90.00
_cell.angle_gamma   90.00
#
_symmetry.space_group_name_H-M   'P 1'
#
loop_
_entity.id
_entity.type
_entity.pdbx_description
1 polymer ?
#
loop_
_entity_poly.entity_id
_entity_poly.type
_entity_poly.pdbx_seq_one_letter_code
_entity_poly.pdbx_strand_id
1 'polypeptide(L)'
;GKTVQAQVVGFDIEADIAVLVIIDAIDLKPFKIRKNIDGIKVGEPVIAIGNPQGLGQSFSKGIVSAINRTFNDKKGNFIQTDASINPGNSGGALIDDKGRLLGVVNVISSTSGGNQGLNFAIPIDTVIEVYNSILDR
;
A
#
# COMPACT_ATOMS: atom_id res chain seq x y z
N GLY A 1 9.24 -16.94 5.06
CA GLY A 1 8.57 -16.65 3.84
C GLY A 1 8.74 -17.71 2.77
N LYS A 2 7.69 -17.92 2.00
CA LYS A 2 7.71 -18.82 0.84
C LYS A 2 7.86 -18.00 -0.43
N THR A 3 8.63 -18.50 -1.37
CA THR A 3 8.72 -17.94 -2.71
C THR A 3 7.76 -18.68 -3.62
N VAL A 4 6.93 -17.95 -4.33
CA VAL A 4 5.96 -18.51 -5.28
C VAL A 4 6.10 -17.82 -6.62
N GLN A 5 5.65 -18.50 -7.67
CA GLN A 5 5.59 -17.92 -9.00
C GLN A 5 4.27 -17.17 -9.18
N ALA A 6 4.36 -16.01 -9.82
CA ALA A 6 3.20 -15.20 -10.14
C ALA A 6 3.30 -14.71 -11.58
N GLN A 7 2.16 -14.43 -12.17
CA GLN A 7 2.05 -13.91 -13.52
C GLN A 7 1.39 -12.55 -13.48
N VAL A 8 1.91 -11.58 -14.24
CA VAL A 8 1.30 -10.26 -14.33
C VAL A 8 0.03 -10.36 -15.18
N VAL A 9 -1.10 -9.99 -14.60
CA VAL A 9 -2.38 -9.90 -15.30
C VAL A 9 -2.46 -8.57 -16.06
N GLY A 10 -1.99 -7.51 -15.45
CA GLY A 10 -1.97 -6.17 -16.04
C GLY A 10 -1.45 -5.16 -15.05
N PHE A 11 -1.30 -3.93 -15.53
CA PHE A 11 -0.81 -2.85 -14.69
C PHE A 11 -1.35 -1.50 -15.16
N ASP A 12 -1.30 -0.53 -14.28
CA ASP A 12 -1.66 0.86 -14.55
C ASP A 12 -0.48 1.73 -14.11
N ILE A 13 0.19 2.35 -15.08
CA ILE A 13 1.40 3.14 -14.81
C ILE A 13 1.07 4.40 -14.02
N GLU A 14 -0.04 5.07 -14.35
CA GLU A 14 -0.40 6.30 -13.64
C GLU A 14 -0.77 6.06 -12.19
N ALA A 15 -1.48 4.96 -11.92
CA ALA A 15 -1.85 4.59 -10.56
C ALA A 15 -0.71 3.89 -9.81
N ASP A 16 0.31 3.42 -10.53
CA ASP A 16 1.43 2.64 -9.97
C ASP A 16 0.95 1.35 -9.29
N ILE A 17 0.05 0.64 -9.96
CA ILE A 17 -0.55 -0.61 -9.47
C ILE A 17 -0.39 -1.68 -10.54
N ALA A 18 0.07 -2.86 -10.12
CA ALA A 18 0.08 -4.05 -10.93
C ALA A 18 -0.76 -5.14 -10.27
N VAL A 19 -1.44 -5.92 -11.09
CA VAL A 19 -2.22 -7.08 -10.64
C VAL A 19 -1.49 -8.34 -11.05
N LEU A 20 -1.25 -9.19 -10.07
CA LEU A 20 -0.57 -10.47 -10.24
C LEU A 20 -1.51 -11.60 -9.87
N VAL A 21 -1.41 -12.73 -10.59
CA VAL A 21 -2.04 -13.98 -10.19
C VAL A 21 -0.96 -14.95 -9.73
N ILE A 22 -1.16 -15.56 -8.59
CA ILE A 22 -0.24 -16.58 -8.07
C ILE A 22 -0.55 -17.88 -8.77
N ILE A 23 0.48 -18.49 -9.38
CA ILE A 23 0.34 -19.72 -10.17
C ILE A 23 0.42 -20.94 -9.26
N ASP A 24 1.28 -20.88 -8.26
CA ASP A 24 1.48 -22.02 -7.34
C ASP A 24 0.27 -22.20 -6.42
N ALA A 25 -0.07 -23.47 -6.15
CA ALA A 25 -1.08 -23.78 -5.17
C ALA A 25 -0.55 -23.46 -3.78
N ILE A 26 -1.05 -22.36 -3.20
CA ILE A 26 -0.66 -21.90 -1.87
C ILE A 26 -1.91 -21.43 -1.13
N ASP A 27 -1.97 -21.78 0.13
CA ASP A 27 -3.06 -21.32 0.99
C ASP A 27 -2.71 -19.97 1.58
N LEU A 28 -3.33 -18.93 1.05
CA LEU A 28 -3.12 -17.55 1.49
C LEU A 28 -4.36 -17.01 2.18
N LYS A 29 -4.13 -16.29 3.26
CA LYS A 29 -5.19 -15.63 4.00
C LYS A 29 -5.17 -14.13 3.66
N PRO A 30 -6.16 -13.64 2.89
CA PRO A 30 -6.17 -12.22 2.53
C PRO A 30 -6.54 -11.36 3.74
N PHE A 31 -6.09 -10.10 3.72
CA PHE A 31 -6.56 -9.12 4.68
C PHE A 31 -8.04 -8.80 4.45
N LYS A 32 -8.76 -8.54 5.54
CA LYS A 32 -10.06 -7.90 5.42
C LYS A 32 -9.86 -6.46 4.96
N ILE A 33 -10.70 -6.03 4.02
CA ILE A 33 -10.65 -4.67 3.49
C ILE A 33 -11.48 -3.77 4.41
N ARG A 34 -10.92 -2.61 4.74
CA ARG A 34 -11.69 -1.58 5.43
C ARG A 34 -12.61 -0.89 4.45
N LYS A 35 -13.92 -1.18 4.55
CA LYS A 35 -14.91 -0.74 3.55
C LYS A 35 -15.20 0.75 3.62
N ASN A 36 -15.09 1.36 4.79
CA ASN A 36 -15.41 2.78 4.97
C ASN A 36 -14.13 3.60 5.04
N ILE A 37 -13.55 3.86 3.89
CA ILE A 37 -12.30 4.63 3.81
C ILE A 37 -12.50 6.08 4.27
N ASP A 38 -13.71 6.63 4.09
CA ASP A 38 -14.03 7.99 4.53
C ASP A 38 -14.10 8.11 6.06
N GLY A 39 -14.20 6.99 6.75
CA GLY A 39 -14.17 6.95 8.20
C GLY A 39 -12.78 6.93 8.81
N ILE A 40 -11.74 6.95 7.99
CA ILE A 40 -10.36 7.02 8.48
C ILE A 40 -10.14 8.40 9.10
N LYS A 41 -9.62 8.40 10.34
CA LYS A 41 -9.36 9.63 11.07
C LYS A 41 -7.87 9.88 11.18
N VAL A 42 -7.47 11.15 11.04
CA VAL A 42 -6.11 11.57 11.36
C VAL A 42 -5.81 11.23 12.81
N GLY A 43 -4.64 10.65 13.05
CA GLY A 43 -4.24 10.15 14.37
C GLY A 43 -4.53 8.68 14.59
N GLU A 44 -5.27 8.02 13.70
CA GLU A 44 -5.53 6.59 13.80
C GLU A 44 -4.24 5.78 13.73
N PRO A 45 -4.05 4.74 14.59
CA PRO A 45 -2.89 3.89 14.50
C PRO A 45 -2.89 3.06 13.20
N VAL A 46 -1.74 2.95 12.58
CA VAL A 46 -1.54 2.13 11.38
C VAL A 46 -0.23 1.36 11.47
N ILE A 47 -0.15 0.27 10.73
CA ILE A 47 1.04 -0.56 10.61
C ILE A 47 1.34 -0.73 9.12
N ALA A 48 2.56 -0.41 8.74
CA ALA A 48 3.07 -0.71 7.40
C ALA A 48 3.83 -2.04 7.45
N ILE A 49 3.52 -2.91 6.50
CA ILE A 49 4.13 -4.24 6.40
C ILE A 49 4.86 -4.32 5.07
N GLY A 50 6.12 -4.72 5.12
CA GLY A 50 6.92 -4.87 3.93
C GLY A 50 7.98 -5.94 4.10
N ASN A 51 8.76 -6.14 3.05
CA ASN A 51 9.90 -7.05 3.04
C ASN A 51 11.12 -6.31 2.48
N PRO A 52 11.65 -5.34 3.24
CA PRO A 52 12.73 -4.51 2.73
C PRO A 52 13.99 -5.35 2.50
N GLN A 53 14.61 -5.18 1.33
CA GLN A 53 15.89 -5.80 0.97
C GLN A 53 15.86 -7.34 1.02
N GLY A 54 14.68 -7.96 0.98
CA GLY A 54 14.57 -9.42 1.05
C GLY A 54 14.98 -10.04 2.38
N LEU A 55 15.07 -9.24 3.43
CA LEU A 55 15.49 -9.70 4.77
C LEU A 55 14.36 -10.34 5.58
N GLY A 56 13.16 -10.48 4.99
CA GLY A 56 11.99 -11.00 5.67
C GLY A 56 10.99 -9.89 5.96
N GLN A 57 9.82 -10.28 6.45
CA GLN A 57 8.77 -9.31 6.79
C GLN A 57 9.22 -8.38 7.90
N SER A 58 8.92 -7.11 7.73
CA SER A 58 9.10 -6.12 8.77
C SER A 58 7.85 -5.28 8.93
N PHE A 59 7.66 -4.79 10.14
CA PHE A 59 6.49 -4.01 10.54
C PHE A 59 6.97 -2.67 11.08
N SER A 60 6.33 -1.60 10.65
CA SER A 60 6.54 -0.29 11.27
C SER A 60 5.20 0.31 11.66
N LYS A 61 5.13 0.85 12.87
CA LYS A 61 3.91 1.43 13.42
C LYS A 61 3.99 2.95 13.36
N GLY A 62 2.86 3.55 13.07
CA GLY A 62 2.70 4.99 13.07
C GLY A 62 1.23 5.36 13.15
N ILE A 63 0.92 6.54 12.67
CA ILE A 63 -0.45 7.05 12.64
C ILE A 63 -0.79 7.53 11.23
N VAL A 64 -2.07 7.71 10.98
CA VAL A 64 -2.53 8.47 9.82
C VAL A 64 -2.22 9.95 10.10
N SER A 65 -1.33 10.52 9.32
CA SER A 65 -0.92 11.93 9.47
C SER A 65 -1.85 12.86 8.70
N ALA A 66 -2.35 12.42 7.56
CA ALA A 66 -3.28 13.18 6.73
C ALA A 66 -4.00 12.23 5.76
N ILE A 67 -5.12 12.68 5.24
CA ILE A 67 -5.89 11.97 4.22
C ILE A 67 -6.12 12.91 3.03
N ASN A 68 -6.52 12.34 1.91
CA ASN A 68 -6.86 13.09 0.68
C ASN A 68 -5.70 13.97 0.19
N ARG A 69 -4.47 13.45 0.32
CA ARG A 69 -3.29 14.21 -0.12
C ARG A 69 -3.04 13.98 -1.61
N THR A 70 -2.65 15.06 -2.30
CA THR A 70 -2.09 15.00 -3.63
C THR A 70 -0.58 15.21 -3.53
N PHE A 71 0.17 14.59 -4.42
CA PHE A 71 1.63 14.69 -4.41
C PHE A 71 2.16 14.74 -5.84
N ASN A 72 3.01 15.72 -6.14
CA ASN A 72 3.66 15.90 -7.45
C ASN A 72 2.70 15.82 -8.62
N ASP A 73 1.60 16.57 -8.57
CA ASP A 73 0.55 16.61 -9.61
C ASP A 73 -0.12 15.26 -9.87
N LYS A 74 0.23 14.21 -9.12
CA LYS A 74 -0.52 12.97 -9.13
C LYS A 74 -1.85 13.21 -8.43
N LYS A 75 -2.91 13.15 -9.21
CA LYS A 75 -4.26 13.18 -8.66
C LYS A 75 -4.47 11.91 -7.86
N GLY A 76 -4.79 12.05 -6.60
CA GLY A 76 -5.05 10.90 -5.76
C GLY A 76 -5.44 11.34 -4.36
N ASN A 77 -6.11 10.45 -3.67
CA ASN A 77 -6.55 10.65 -2.30
C ASN A 77 -5.57 9.93 -1.36
N PHE A 78 -4.28 10.22 -1.49
CA PHE A 78 -3.25 9.50 -0.75
C PHE A 78 -3.47 9.63 0.76
N ILE A 79 -3.22 8.53 1.46
CA ILE A 79 -3.11 8.51 2.91
C ILE A 79 -1.66 8.81 3.25
N GLN A 80 -1.44 9.80 4.10
CA GLN A 80 -0.12 10.12 4.63
C GLN A 80 0.04 9.46 6.00
N THR A 81 1.21 8.89 6.26
CA THR A 81 1.53 8.27 7.54
C THR A 81 2.97 8.61 7.95
N ASP A 82 3.24 8.60 9.24
CA ASP A 82 4.59 8.72 9.78
C ASP A 82 5.24 7.36 10.06
N ALA A 83 4.54 6.26 9.80
CA ALA A 83 5.16 4.94 9.87
C ALA A 83 6.38 4.90 8.95
N SER A 84 7.47 4.31 9.41
CA SER A 84 8.72 4.22 8.64
C SER A 84 8.51 3.42 7.37
N ILE A 85 8.70 4.06 6.23
CA ILE A 85 8.60 3.44 4.91
C ILE A 85 9.89 3.75 4.17
N ASN A 86 10.55 2.71 3.72
CA ASN A 86 11.82 2.80 2.98
C ASN A 86 11.65 2.11 1.63
N PRO A 87 12.56 2.33 0.67
CA PRO A 87 12.60 1.53 -0.54
C PRO A 87 12.63 0.04 -0.17
N GLY A 88 11.75 -0.75 -0.78
CA GLY A 88 11.54 -2.16 -0.43
C GLY A 88 10.23 -2.40 0.32
N ASN A 89 9.63 -1.37 0.93
CA ASN A 89 8.29 -1.46 1.51
C ASN A 89 7.20 -1.07 0.51
N SER A 90 7.56 -0.46 -0.61
CA SER A 90 6.62 -0.09 -1.66
C SER A 90 5.90 -1.34 -2.19
N GLY A 91 4.60 -1.25 -2.33
CA GLY A 91 3.76 -2.39 -2.68
C GLY A 91 3.29 -3.20 -1.48
N GLY A 92 3.81 -2.93 -0.29
CA GLY A 92 3.36 -3.56 0.95
C GLY A 92 2.03 -3.03 1.45
N ALA A 93 1.53 -3.63 2.51
CA ALA A 93 0.23 -3.29 3.07
C ALA A 93 0.34 -2.19 4.13
N LEU A 94 -0.65 -1.30 4.13
CA LEU A 94 -0.93 -0.42 5.27
C LEU A 94 -2.22 -0.90 5.91
N ILE A 95 -2.15 -1.31 7.17
CA ILE A 95 -3.31 -1.85 7.90
C ILE A 95 -3.62 -1.00 9.12
N ASP A 96 -4.86 -1.11 9.59
CA ASP A 96 -5.26 -0.49 10.86
C ASP A 96 -4.96 -1.41 12.04
N ASP A 97 -5.27 -0.96 13.26
CA ASP A 97 -5.01 -1.71 14.49
C ASP A 97 -5.91 -2.95 14.64
N LYS A 98 -6.91 -3.11 13.79
CA LYS A 98 -7.76 -4.31 13.72
C LYS A 98 -7.34 -5.26 12.60
N GLY A 99 -6.23 -4.98 11.93
CA GLY A 99 -5.72 -5.81 10.85
C GLY A 99 -6.44 -5.65 9.53
N ARG A 100 -7.22 -4.58 9.35
CA ARG A 100 -7.92 -4.32 8.09
C ARG A 100 -7.05 -3.50 7.15
N LEU A 101 -7.09 -3.83 5.86
CA LEU A 101 -6.29 -3.18 4.83
C LEU A 101 -6.86 -1.79 4.52
N LEU A 102 -6.02 -0.78 4.70
CA LEU A 102 -6.32 0.62 4.38
C LEU A 102 -5.79 1.04 3.02
N GLY A 103 -4.68 0.48 2.61
CA GLY A 103 -4.06 0.88 1.36
C GLY A 103 -2.79 0.10 1.05
N VAL A 104 -2.19 0.47 -0.07
CA VAL A 104 -0.92 -0.08 -0.55
C VAL A 104 0.14 1.01 -0.47
N VAL A 105 1.23 0.69 0.20
CA VAL A 105 2.33 1.64 0.39
C VAL A 105 2.94 2.00 -0.95
N ASN A 106 3.08 3.29 -1.19
CA ASN A 106 3.77 3.82 -2.35
C ASN A 106 4.91 4.70 -1.86
N VAL A 107 6.14 4.25 -2.12
CA VAL A 107 7.32 5.05 -1.80
C VAL A 107 7.47 6.12 -2.87
N ILE A 108 7.12 7.33 -2.51
CA ILE A 108 7.31 8.48 -3.37
C ILE A 108 8.75 8.94 -3.13
N SER A 109 9.57 8.92 -4.18
CA SER A 109 10.96 9.33 -4.07
C SER A 109 11.04 10.80 -3.67
N SER A 110 11.56 11.07 -2.49
CA SER A 110 11.93 12.40 -2.12
C SER A 110 13.33 12.69 -2.68
N THR A 111 13.55 13.90 -3.14
CA THR A 111 14.86 14.32 -3.64
C THR A 111 15.95 14.33 -2.55
N SER A 112 15.55 14.24 -1.30
CA SER A 112 16.47 14.26 -0.16
C SER A 112 16.88 12.89 0.36
N GLY A 113 16.29 11.80 -0.17
CA GLY A 113 16.73 10.44 0.12
C GLY A 113 16.51 9.93 1.54
N GLY A 114 15.70 10.59 2.37
CA GLY A 114 15.47 10.21 3.75
C GLY A 114 13.98 10.12 4.11
N ASN A 115 13.69 9.41 5.20
CA ASN A 115 12.37 9.41 5.79
C ASN A 115 12.17 10.74 6.54
N GLN A 116 11.31 11.60 6.01
CA GLN A 116 10.99 12.89 6.63
C GLN A 116 9.59 12.88 7.27
N GLY A 117 9.04 11.71 7.58
CA GLY A 117 7.69 11.59 8.08
C GLY A 117 6.61 11.82 7.03
N LEU A 118 6.99 11.79 5.76
CA LEU A 118 6.10 12.02 4.62
C LEU A 118 6.04 10.76 3.77
N ASN A 119 5.34 9.76 4.28
CA ASN A 119 5.16 8.50 3.58
C ASN A 119 3.68 8.37 3.19
N PHE A 120 3.43 7.77 2.04
CA PHE A 120 2.10 7.75 1.44
C PHE A 120 1.65 6.32 1.10
N ALA A 121 0.35 6.12 1.13
CA ALA A 121 -0.28 4.89 0.67
C ALA A 121 -1.43 5.24 -0.28
N ILE A 122 -1.62 4.37 -1.28
CA ILE A 122 -2.77 4.44 -2.17
C ILE A 122 -3.95 3.85 -1.42
N PRO A 123 -5.05 4.60 -1.24
CA PRO A 123 -6.22 4.09 -0.50
C PRO A 123 -6.78 2.83 -1.14
N ILE A 124 -7.31 1.93 -0.32
CA ILE A 124 -7.79 0.64 -0.82
C ILE A 124 -8.97 0.76 -1.78
N ASP A 125 -9.82 1.76 -1.63
CA ASP A 125 -10.91 2.01 -2.58
C ASP A 125 -10.37 2.33 -3.98
N THR A 126 -9.32 3.15 -4.07
CA THR A 126 -8.63 3.45 -5.32
C THR A 126 -7.97 2.20 -5.89
N VAL A 127 -7.32 1.40 -5.04
CA VAL A 127 -6.69 0.14 -5.47
C VAL A 127 -7.72 -0.81 -6.09
N ILE A 128 -8.89 -0.95 -5.47
CA ILE A 128 -9.96 -1.81 -5.98
C ILE A 128 -10.50 -1.29 -7.32
N GLU A 129 -10.69 0.02 -7.43
CA GLU A 129 -11.15 0.65 -8.67
C GLU A 129 -10.18 0.36 -9.82
N VAL A 130 -8.88 0.54 -9.59
CA VAL A 130 -7.85 0.27 -10.59
C VAL A 130 -7.78 -1.22 -10.90
N TYR A 131 -7.86 -2.07 -9.89
CA TYR A 131 -7.91 -3.53 -10.03
C TYR A 131 -9.04 -3.94 -10.98
N ASN A 132 -10.25 -3.45 -10.74
CA ASN A 132 -11.39 -3.76 -11.59
C ASN A 132 -11.19 -3.26 -13.02
N SER A 133 -10.63 -2.07 -13.19
CA SER A 133 -10.31 -1.51 -14.50
C SER A 133 -9.30 -2.39 -15.26
N ILE A 134 -8.29 -2.91 -14.58
CA ILE A 134 -7.29 -3.79 -15.20
C ILE A 134 -7.93 -5.10 -15.64
N LEU A 135 -8.80 -5.69 -14.83
CA LEU A 135 -9.48 -6.96 -15.17
C LEU A 135 -10.44 -6.83 -16.34
N ASP A 136 -11.01 -5.65 -16.55
CA ASP A 136 -11.97 -5.38 -17.62
C ASP A 136 -11.31 -5.07 -18.97
N ARG A 137 -10.01 -5.05 -19.06
CA ARG A 137 -9.27 -4.79 -20.30
C ARG A 137 -9.21 -5.98 -21.23
#